data_a3e9b164d8c86d0bda83006917cb8a20
#
_entry.id   a3e9b164d8c86d0bda83006917cb8a20
#
_cell.length_a   1.000
_cell.length_b   1.000
_cell.length_c   1.000
_cell.angle_alpha   90.00
_cell.angle_beta   90.00
_cell.angle_gamma   90.00
#
_symmetry.space_group_name_H-M   'P 1'
#
loop_
_entity.id
_entity.type
_entity.pdbx_description
1 polymer ?
#
loop_
_entity_poly.entity_id
_entity_poly.type
_entity_poly.pdbx_seq_one_letter_code
_entity_poly.pdbx_strand_id
1 'polypeptide(L)'
;RKTLDPESDQIRFLKKIDEREPFFIQFGWSSPNKNKVPNGNTVWKGSKSSLDPNNPVTLSWNNGEGLKFSQIISIDDNYMIKVIQKVKNETNNSVNLYPYGLIRRSGEPKTTDFFVLHEGPLGVFDGSLKEHSYSDLKETGQKGMSIKTEENGGWIGITDKYWMAALIPDQNTNSNFTFRYVNNSASYQTDFLGELSKIPANGEIEIVSRVFSGAKKLNLLDKYEEDLKIKNFDLAIDFGWFYFLTKPFFYALSWANNILGNFGLAILAITVVVKIIFFPLANKSYKSMARMRVLTPQLQQLRERFGNDRQKMNMEMMALYKREKVNPAAGCLPILVQIPVFFALYKVLFVSIEMRQAPFFGWIKDLSALDPTSIFNLFGLLPYSTDFLPDFLNLGIWPLLMGATMVLQQRLNPKPPDLSLIHISEPTRLEP
;
A
#
# COMPACT_ATOMS: atom_id res chain seq x y z
N ARG A 1 -4.21 -5.00 -18.48
CA ARG A 1 -4.61 -3.77 -19.16
C ARG A 1 -4.90 -2.65 -18.17
N LYS A 2 -4.90 -1.40 -18.61
CA LYS A 2 -5.16 -0.24 -17.72
C LYS A 2 -6.64 -0.16 -17.32
N THR A 3 -7.55 -0.46 -18.23
CA THR A 3 -9.00 -0.49 -18.01
C THR A 3 -9.60 -1.82 -18.44
N LEU A 4 -10.91 -1.99 -18.28
CA LEU A 4 -11.67 -3.16 -18.80
C LEU A 4 -11.80 -3.17 -20.31
N ASP A 5 -11.54 -2.04 -20.99
CA ASP A 5 -11.56 -1.96 -22.43
C ASP A 5 -10.51 -2.89 -23.07
N PRO A 6 -10.89 -3.80 -23.97
CA PRO A 6 -9.96 -4.66 -24.70
C PRO A 6 -8.90 -3.91 -25.51
N GLU A 7 -9.16 -2.67 -25.92
CA GLU A 7 -8.22 -1.84 -26.66
C GLU A 7 -7.32 -0.99 -25.75
N SER A 8 -7.57 -0.99 -24.42
CA SER A 8 -6.73 -0.22 -23.49
C SER A 8 -5.31 -0.75 -23.42
N ASP A 9 -4.35 0.15 -23.22
CA ASP A 9 -2.93 -0.15 -23.11
C ASP A 9 -2.65 -1.27 -22.10
N GLN A 10 -1.66 -2.09 -22.42
CA GLN A 10 -1.10 -3.03 -21.44
C GLN A 10 -0.28 -2.27 -20.39
N ILE A 11 -0.33 -2.74 -19.15
CA ILE A 11 0.53 -2.23 -18.10
C ILE A 11 1.93 -2.78 -18.34
N ARG A 12 2.86 -1.89 -18.68
CA ARG A 12 4.30 -2.19 -18.73
C ARG A 12 4.93 -1.59 -17.48
N PHE A 13 5.27 -2.46 -16.55
CA PHE A 13 5.84 -2.04 -15.27
C PHE A 13 7.33 -1.73 -15.43
N LEU A 14 8.12 -2.67 -15.92
CA LEU A 14 9.52 -2.43 -16.24
C LEU A 14 9.69 -1.88 -17.67
N LYS A 15 10.60 -0.93 -17.83
CA LYS A 15 10.94 -0.28 -19.10
C LYS A 15 12.46 -0.34 -19.31
N LYS A 16 12.90 -0.52 -20.54
CA LYS A 16 14.32 -0.60 -20.89
C LYS A 16 15.05 0.72 -20.63
N ILE A 17 16.36 0.64 -20.51
CA ILE A 17 17.23 1.78 -20.22
C ILE A 17 17.23 2.83 -21.34
N ASP A 18 16.95 2.43 -22.57
CA ASP A 18 16.88 3.27 -23.76
C ASP A 18 15.48 3.84 -24.04
N GLU A 19 14.47 3.46 -23.24
CA GLU A 19 13.11 3.99 -23.35
C GLU A 19 12.94 5.29 -22.55
N ARG A 20 11.88 6.02 -22.85
CA ARG A 20 11.49 7.19 -22.05
C ARG A 20 11.08 6.74 -20.63
N GLU A 21 11.66 7.41 -19.62
CA GLU A 21 11.43 7.08 -18.19
C GLU A 21 11.73 5.61 -17.88
N PRO A 22 12.99 5.15 -18.05
CA PRO A 22 13.36 3.78 -17.82
C PRO A 22 13.09 3.35 -16.38
N PHE A 23 12.64 2.09 -16.22
CA PHE A 23 12.47 1.44 -14.94
C PHE A 23 12.98 0.01 -15.07
N PHE A 24 14.20 -0.24 -14.59
CA PHE A 24 14.91 -1.48 -14.86
C PHE A 24 15.63 -2.02 -13.63
N ILE A 25 16.00 -3.27 -13.73
CA ILE A 25 16.71 -4.03 -12.70
C ILE A 25 18.02 -4.51 -13.28
N GLN A 26 19.09 -4.43 -12.49
CA GLN A 26 20.43 -4.88 -12.89
C GLN A 26 21.08 -5.64 -11.73
N PHE A 27 21.75 -6.73 -12.07
CA PHE A 27 22.65 -7.46 -11.18
C PHE A 27 24.07 -7.40 -11.70
N GLY A 28 25.05 -7.39 -10.82
CA GLY A 28 26.43 -7.30 -11.20
C GLY A 28 27.40 -7.57 -10.05
N TRP A 29 28.66 -7.25 -10.30
CA TRP A 29 29.75 -7.42 -9.37
C TRP A 29 30.53 -6.13 -9.21
N SER A 30 30.96 -5.82 -8.00
CA SER A 30 31.87 -4.72 -7.69
C SER A 30 33.21 -5.27 -7.21
N SER A 31 34.32 -4.69 -7.67
CA SER A 31 35.67 -5.11 -7.31
C SER A 31 36.38 -4.05 -6.50
N PRO A 32 36.79 -4.32 -5.24
CA PRO A 32 37.63 -3.42 -4.46
C PRO A 32 39.04 -3.27 -5.04
N ASN A 33 39.50 -4.30 -5.72
CA ASN A 33 40.85 -4.36 -6.28
C ASN A 33 40.94 -3.94 -7.76
N LYS A 34 39.87 -3.26 -8.27
CA LYS A 34 39.80 -2.78 -9.67
C LYS A 34 39.91 -3.87 -10.75
N ASN A 35 39.62 -5.14 -10.42
CA ASN A 35 39.49 -6.17 -11.43
C ASN A 35 38.38 -5.77 -12.42
N LYS A 36 38.57 -6.11 -13.69
CA LYS A 36 37.59 -5.84 -14.72
C LYS A 36 36.34 -6.71 -14.50
N VAL A 37 35.24 -6.07 -14.14
CA VAL A 37 33.92 -6.70 -13.87
C VAL A 37 32.89 -6.20 -14.88
N PRO A 38 31.79 -6.92 -15.09
CA PRO A 38 30.72 -6.45 -15.97
C PRO A 38 30.17 -5.07 -15.53
N ASN A 39 29.88 -4.23 -16.51
CA ASN A 39 29.30 -2.88 -16.29
C ASN A 39 28.13 -2.62 -17.27
N GLY A 40 27.60 -1.40 -17.29
CA GLY A 40 26.47 -1.02 -18.13
C GLY A 40 26.70 -1.15 -19.65
N ASN A 41 27.96 -1.20 -20.08
CA ASN A 41 28.34 -1.35 -21.49
C ASN A 41 28.75 -2.79 -21.87
N THR A 42 28.65 -3.73 -20.93
CA THR A 42 29.01 -5.12 -21.16
C THR A 42 28.01 -5.81 -22.07
N VAL A 43 28.48 -6.34 -23.19
CA VAL A 43 27.69 -7.17 -24.09
C VAL A 43 27.73 -8.62 -23.62
N TRP A 44 26.60 -9.08 -23.12
CA TRP A 44 26.44 -10.45 -22.65
C TRP A 44 26.07 -11.39 -23.80
N LYS A 45 26.59 -12.61 -23.78
CA LYS A 45 26.17 -13.69 -24.66
C LYS A 45 25.06 -14.49 -24.00
N GLY A 46 23.87 -14.45 -24.59
CA GLY A 46 22.70 -15.21 -24.09
C GLY A 46 22.68 -16.64 -24.65
N SER A 47 22.25 -17.59 -23.83
CA SER A 47 22.03 -18.98 -24.24
C SER A 47 20.74 -19.17 -25.04
N LYS A 48 19.75 -18.32 -24.81
CA LYS A 48 18.43 -18.32 -25.44
C LYS A 48 17.94 -16.89 -25.65
N SER A 49 16.96 -16.70 -26.52
CA SER A 49 16.38 -15.39 -26.85
C SER A 49 15.17 -15.00 -25.99
N SER A 50 14.55 -15.96 -25.28
CA SER A 50 13.37 -15.73 -24.45
C SER A 50 13.50 -16.44 -23.09
N LEU A 51 12.92 -15.83 -22.08
CA LEU A 51 12.79 -16.35 -20.72
C LEU A 51 11.32 -16.67 -20.46
N ASP A 52 11.04 -17.89 -20.03
CA ASP A 52 9.73 -18.32 -19.54
C ASP A 52 9.93 -19.32 -18.36
N PRO A 53 8.85 -19.71 -17.63
CA PRO A 53 8.98 -20.57 -16.46
C PRO A 53 9.70 -21.90 -16.69
N ASN A 54 9.64 -22.43 -17.92
CA ASN A 54 10.28 -23.71 -18.29
C ASN A 54 11.63 -23.54 -18.96
N ASN A 55 12.02 -22.31 -19.32
CA ASN A 55 13.20 -22.02 -20.12
C ASN A 55 14.09 -20.97 -19.47
N PRO A 56 14.94 -21.32 -18.51
CA PRO A 56 15.92 -20.39 -17.93
C PRO A 56 16.92 -19.92 -18.99
N VAL A 57 17.39 -18.67 -18.84
CA VAL A 57 18.38 -18.04 -19.72
C VAL A 57 19.69 -17.88 -18.97
N THR A 58 20.80 -18.26 -19.61
CA THR A 58 22.14 -18.00 -19.09
C THR A 58 22.78 -16.89 -19.91
N LEU A 59 23.19 -15.83 -19.24
CA LEU A 59 24.01 -14.76 -19.78
C LEU A 59 25.49 -15.03 -19.40
N SER A 60 26.41 -14.94 -20.32
CA SER A 60 27.84 -15.18 -20.06
C SER A 60 28.72 -14.08 -20.63
N TRP A 61 29.79 -13.75 -19.90
CA TRP A 61 30.79 -12.79 -20.33
C TRP A 61 32.16 -13.16 -19.75
N ASN A 62 33.23 -12.96 -20.56
CA ASN A 62 34.61 -13.18 -20.16
C ASN A 62 35.35 -11.82 -20.16
N ASN A 63 36.02 -11.48 -19.08
CA ASN A 63 36.72 -10.21 -18.95
C ASN A 63 38.04 -10.15 -19.75
N GLY A 64 38.52 -11.29 -20.29
CA GLY A 64 39.79 -11.40 -20.96
C GLY A 64 41.01 -11.49 -20.03
N GLU A 65 40.81 -11.46 -18.72
CA GLU A 65 41.86 -11.47 -17.67
C GLU A 65 41.72 -12.68 -16.74
N GLY A 66 41.05 -13.74 -17.19
CA GLY A 66 40.90 -15.01 -16.47
C GLY A 66 39.67 -15.07 -15.56
N LEU A 67 38.76 -14.09 -15.63
CA LEU A 67 37.48 -14.18 -14.92
C LEU A 67 36.32 -14.38 -15.91
N LYS A 68 35.49 -15.42 -15.67
CA LYS A 68 34.31 -15.71 -16.44
C LYS A 68 33.07 -15.45 -15.54
N PHE A 69 32.21 -14.58 -16.02
CA PHE A 69 30.97 -14.20 -15.33
C PHE A 69 29.77 -14.85 -16.03
N SER A 70 28.86 -15.38 -15.25
CA SER A 70 27.55 -15.82 -15.77
C SER A 70 26.42 -15.44 -14.84
N GLN A 71 25.25 -15.22 -15.42
CA GLN A 71 23.99 -15.01 -14.72
C GLN A 71 22.98 -16.01 -15.26
N ILE A 72 22.48 -16.90 -14.40
CA ILE A 72 21.42 -17.84 -14.75
C ILE A 72 20.13 -17.25 -14.23
N ILE A 73 19.22 -16.91 -15.14
CA ILE A 73 17.96 -16.23 -14.85
C ILE A 73 16.82 -17.21 -15.10
N SER A 74 16.00 -17.42 -14.10
CA SER A 74 14.75 -18.19 -14.18
C SER A 74 13.61 -17.39 -13.60
N ILE A 75 12.40 -17.61 -14.08
CA ILE A 75 11.17 -16.95 -13.62
C ILE A 75 10.13 -18.02 -13.27
N ASP A 76 9.31 -17.77 -12.26
CA ASP A 76 8.15 -18.61 -11.99
C ASP A 76 6.87 -18.04 -12.65
N ASP A 77 5.74 -18.70 -12.47
CA ASP A 77 4.45 -18.30 -13.04
C ASP A 77 3.88 -16.99 -12.42
N ASN A 78 4.46 -16.51 -11.32
CA ASN A 78 3.99 -15.36 -10.54
C ASN A 78 4.99 -14.19 -10.50
N TYR A 79 5.94 -14.16 -11.46
CA TYR A 79 6.92 -13.09 -11.61
C TYR A 79 7.96 -12.97 -10.49
N MET A 80 8.23 -14.05 -9.77
CA MET A 80 9.45 -14.17 -8.97
C MET A 80 10.59 -14.64 -9.88
N ILE A 81 11.60 -13.81 -10.04
CA ILE A 81 12.76 -14.06 -10.86
C ILE A 81 13.93 -14.45 -9.94
N LYS A 82 14.49 -15.62 -10.16
CA LYS A 82 15.72 -16.07 -9.50
C LYS A 82 16.92 -15.77 -10.39
N VAL A 83 17.93 -15.12 -9.83
CA VAL A 83 19.18 -14.79 -10.50
C VAL A 83 20.33 -15.44 -9.76
N ILE A 84 21.01 -16.39 -10.41
CA ILE A 84 22.22 -17.00 -9.90
C ILE A 84 23.41 -16.29 -10.57
N GLN A 85 24.14 -15.51 -9.80
CA GLN A 85 25.35 -14.84 -10.23
C GLN A 85 26.55 -15.77 -9.97
N LYS A 86 27.24 -16.18 -11.02
CA LYS A 86 28.35 -17.10 -10.93
C LYS A 86 29.62 -16.44 -11.47
N VAL A 87 30.74 -16.62 -10.77
CA VAL A 87 32.07 -16.20 -11.21
C VAL A 87 33.01 -17.38 -11.13
N LYS A 88 33.68 -17.70 -12.25
CA LYS A 88 34.77 -18.66 -12.33
C LYS A 88 36.09 -17.89 -12.46
N ASN A 89 37.01 -18.15 -11.55
CA ASN A 89 38.34 -17.58 -11.54
C ASN A 89 39.32 -18.59 -12.12
N GLU A 90 39.84 -18.34 -13.28
CA GLU A 90 40.84 -19.17 -13.97
C GLU A 90 42.27 -18.59 -13.77
N THR A 91 42.47 -17.67 -12.85
CA THR A 91 43.79 -17.11 -12.51
C THR A 91 44.43 -17.89 -11.35
N ASN A 92 45.73 -17.69 -11.18
CA ASN A 92 46.52 -18.30 -10.10
C ASN A 92 46.37 -17.57 -8.75
N ASN A 93 45.62 -16.47 -8.71
CA ASN A 93 45.42 -15.65 -7.51
C ASN A 93 43.95 -15.61 -7.06
N SER A 94 43.72 -15.52 -5.77
CA SER A 94 42.34 -15.30 -5.27
C SER A 94 41.84 -13.90 -5.63
N VAL A 95 40.54 -13.78 -5.95
CA VAL A 95 39.89 -12.53 -6.31
C VAL A 95 38.78 -12.23 -5.33
N ASN A 96 38.66 -10.97 -4.91
CA ASN A 96 37.61 -10.51 -4.01
C ASN A 96 36.60 -9.68 -4.79
N LEU A 97 35.30 -10.05 -4.71
CA LEU A 97 34.21 -9.36 -5.38
C LEU A 97 33.00 -9.21 -4.44
N TYR A 98 32.23 -8.16 -4.65
CA TYR A 98 30.93 -7.95 -4.00
C TYR A 98 29.82 -8.17 -5.02
N PRO A 99 28.85 -9.06 -4.77
CA PRO A 99 27.64 -9.12 -5.58
C PRO A 99 26.73 -7.92 -5.27
N TYR A 100 26.08 -7.37 -6.28
CA TYR A 100 25.07 -6.33 -6.09
C TYR A 100 23.85 -6.53 -6.97
N GLY A 101 22.75 -5.95 -6.55
CA GLY A 101 21.56 -5.75 -7.36
C GLY A 101 21.06 -4.32 -7.20
N LEU A 102 20.51 -3.75 -8.26
CA LEU A 102 19.89 -2.43 -8.21
C LEU A 102 18.57 -2.40 -8.99
N ILE A 103 17.66 -1.58 -8.50
CA ILE A 103 16.46 -1.12 -9.21
C ILE A 103 16.64 0.37 -9.45
N ARG A 104 16.44 0.81 -10.69
CA ARG A 104 16.49 2.23 -11.04
C ARG A 104 15.26 2.65 -11.80
N ARG A 105 14.64 3.73 -11.33
CA ARG A 105 13.47 4.35 -11.94
C ARG A 105 13.78 5.80 -12.28
N SER A 106 13.69 6.19 -13.54
CA SER A 106 13.87 7.56 -13.98
C SER A 106 12.55 8.30 -14.00
N GLY A 107 12.59 9.57 -13.61
CA GLY A 107 11.41 10.40 -13.44
C GLY A 107 10.63 10.05 -12.18
N GLU A 108 9.81 10.98 -11.73
CA GLU A 108 8.88 10.79 -10.64
C GLU A 108 7.53 10.33 -11.21
N PRO A 109 7.04 9.13 -10.83
CA PRO A 109 5.76 8.68 -11.33
C PRO A 109 4.64 9.57 -10.81
N LYS A 110 3.53 9.63 -11.52
CA LYS A 110 2.31 10.17 -10.96
C LYS A 110 1.83 9.22 -9.87
N THR A 111 1.97 9.64 -8.64
CA THR A 111 1.44 8.96 -7.47
C THR A 111 -0.03 9.30 -7.29
N THR A 112 -0.74 8.54 -6.48
CA THR A 112 -2.11 8.89 -6.11
C THR A 112 -2.16 10.12 -5.19
N ASP A 113 -1.00 10.56 -4.66
CA ASP A 113 -0.82 11.66 -3.69
C ASP A 113 -1.77 11.57 -2.48
N PHE A 114 -2.18 10.34 -2.17
CA PHE A 114 -3.11 10.08 -1.11
C PHE A 114 -2.38 9.67 0.17
N PHE A 115 -2.44 10.51 1.20
CA PHE A 115 -1.67 10.40 2.45
C PHE A 115 -1.77 9.05 3.19
N VAL A 116 -2.76 8.21 2.84
CA VAL A 116 -2.93 6.89 3.46
C VAL A 116 -2.26 5.77 2.67
N LEU A 117 -1.53 6.07 1.59
CA LEU A 117 -0.86 5.08 0.76
C LEU A 117 0.58 5.49 0.52
N HIS A 118 1.51 4.59 0.84
CA HIS A 118 2.90 4.76 0.43
C HIS A 118 3.10 4.28 -1.02
N GLU A 119 3.63 5.17 -1.87
CA GLU A 119 4.12 4.88 -3.21
C GLU A 119 5.54 5.45 -3.30
N GLY A 120 6.53 4.59 -3.46
CA GLY A 120 7.92 5.00 -3.46
C GLY A 120 8.90 3.92 -3.06
N PRO A 121 10.15 4.29 -2.76
CA PRO A 121 11.18 3.39 -2.24
C PRO A 121 10.81 2.86 -0.84
N LEU A 122 11.02 1.54 -0.65
CA LEU A 122 10.75 0.87 0.63
C LEU A 122 11.66 -0.35 0.79
N GLY A 123 11.70 -0.90 1.98
CA GLY A 123 12.40 -2.16 2.26
C GLY A 123 12.21 -2.63 3.69
N VAL A 124 12.53 -3.89 3.94
CA VAL A 124 12.54 -4.48 5.29
C VAL A 124 13.97 -4.81 5.67
N PHE A 125 14.40 -4.26 6.79
CA PHE A 125 15.75 -4.39 7.35
C PHE A 125 15.64 -4.72 8.83
N ASP A 126 16.31 -5.78 9.28
CA ASP A 126 16.25 -6.26 10.66
C ASP A 126 14.79 -6.42 11.16
N GLY A 127 13.92 -6.95 10.29
CA GLY A 127 12.50 -7.16 10.56
C GLY A 127 11.62 -5.90 10.55
N SER A 128 12.18 -4.71 10.29
CA SER A 128 11.46 -3.44 10.30
C SER A 128 11.28 -2.86 8.90
N LEU A 129 10.04 -2.45 8.58
CA LEU A 129 9.73 -1.72 7.34
C LEU A 129 10.28 -0.29 7.41
N LYS A 130 10.95 0.14 6.35
CA LYS A 130 11.36 1.52 6.10
C LYS A 130 10.79 1.99 4.78
N GLU A 131 10.15 3.14 4.83
CA GLU A 131 9.50 3.79 3.68
C GLU A 131 10.08 5.18 3.51
N HIS A 132 10.34 5.57 2.26
CA HIS A 132 10.88 6.88 1.91
C HIS A 132 10.08 7.48 0.77
N SER A 133 9.76 8.75 0.87
CA SER A 133 9.14 9.47 -0.25
C SER A 133 10.16 9.77 -1.35
N TYR A 134 9.69 10.05 -2.54
CA TYR A 134 10.55 10.52 -3.62
C TYR A 134 11.22 11.86 -3.28
N SER A 135 10.54 12.75 -2.54
CA SER A 135 11.10 14.01 -2.04
C SER A 135 12.27 13.77 -1.08
N ASP A 136 12.14 12.86 -0.12
CA ASP A 136 13.21 12.56 0.85
C ASP A 136 14.49 12.10 0.14
N LEU A 137 14.36 11.27 -0.91
CA LEU A 137 15.51 10.83 -1.68
C LEU A 137 16.15 11.97 -2.48
N LYS A 138 15.36 12.89 -3.03
CA LYS A 138 15.89 14.08 -3.72
C LYS A 138 16.72 14.94 -2.78
N GLU A 139 16.25 15.18 -1.56
CA GLU A 139 16.96 15.95 -0.55
C GLU A 139 18.29 15.29 -0.15
N THR A 140 18.30 13.98 0.01
CA THR A 140 19.51 13.20 0.36
C THR A 140 20.51 13.13 -0.79
N GLY A 141 20.03 13.16 -2.03
CA GLY A 141 20.82 13.18 -3.26
C GLY A 141 21.67 11.94 -3.47
N GLN A 142 22.86 12.10 -4.08
CA GLN A 142 23.75 10.98 -4.43
C GLN A 142 24.38 10.28 -3.22
N LYS A 143 24.52 10.96 -2.08
CA LYS A 143 25.03 10.33 -0.87
C LYS A 143 24.17 9.16 -0.46
N GLY A 144 22.85 9.32 -0.61
CA GLY A 144 21.87 8.30 -0.28
C GLY A 144 21.74 8.01 1.20
N MET A 145 20.78 7.16 1.52
CA MET A 145 20.55 6.60 2.85
C MET A 145 20.98 5.14 2.83
N SER A 146 22.09 4.81 3.49
CA SER A 146 22.64 3.46 3.55
C SER A 146 22.27 2.80 4.88
N ILE A 147 21.79 1.57 4.81
CA ILE A 147 21.38 0.76 5.96
C ILE A 147 22.17 -0.53 5.90
N LYS A 148 23.03 -0.73 6.92
CA LYS A 148 23.71 -2.00 7.12
C LYS A 148 22.88 -2.83 8.08
N THR A 149 22.47 -4.03 7.65
CA THR A 149 21.71 -4.94 8.51
C THR A 149 22.62 -5.63 9.53
N GLU A 150 22.10 -5.84 10.72
CA GLU A 150 22.73 -6.65 11.77
C GLU A 150 22.29 -8.11 11.65
N GLU A 151 21.06 -8.34 11.22
CA GLU A 151 20.51 -9.67 10.95
C GLU A 151 20.62 -10.04 9.47
N ASN A 152 20.67 -11.35 9.19
CA ASN A 152 20.65 -11.89 7.85
C ASN A 152 19.31 -11.62 7.15
N GLY A 153 19.36 -11.45 5.84
CA GLY A 153 18.18 -11.30 5.00
C GLY A 153 17.70 -9.85 4.87
N GLY A 154 16.42 -9.71 4.53
CA GLY A 154 15.79 -8.44 4.17
C GLY A 154 15.58 -8.29 2.67
N TRP A 155 14.92 -7.20 2.30
CA TRP A 155 14.66 -6.86 0.90
C TRP A 155 14.49 -5.35 0.73
N ILE A 156 14.68 -4.86 -0.50
CA ILE A 156 14.57 -3.44 -0.85
C ILE A 156 13.90 -3.29 -2.22
N GLY A 157 13.05 -2.27 -2.39
CA GLY A 157 12.33 -2.12 -3.64
C GLY A 157 11.75 -0.73 -3.88
N ILE A 158 10.96 -0.63 -4.94
CA ILE A 158 10.13 0.53 -5.30
C ILE A 158 8.70 0.03 -5.53
N THR A 159 7.74 0.64 -4.85
CA THR A 159 6.34 0.26 -4.93
C THR A 159 5.49 1.37 -5.54
N ASP A 160 4.51 0.96 -6.33
CA ASP A 160 3.34 1.74 -6.73
C ASP A 160 2.11 1.18 -5.98
N LYS A 161 0.93 1.75 -6.19
CA LYS A 161 -0.31 1.31 -5.53
C LYS A 161 -0.52 -0.21 -5.58
N TYR A 162 -0.42 -0.82 -6.75
CA TYR A 162 -0.72 -2.25 -6.98
C TYR A 162 0.48 -3.10 -7.38
N TRP A 163 1.60 -2.48 -7.75
CA TRP A 163 2.76 -3.13 -8.34
C TRP A 163 4.01 -2.84 -7.52
N MET A 164 4.95 -3.76 -7.53
CA MET A 164 6.22 -3.59 -6.85
C MET A 164 7.34 -4.27 -7.63
N ALA A 165 8.52 -3.64 -7.63
CA ALA A 165 9.78 -4.29 -7.92
C ALA A 165 10.60 -4.34 -6.62
N ALA A 166 11.01 -5.54 -6.20
CA ALA A 166 11.81 -5.74 -4.99
C ALA A 166 12.99 -6.65 -5.22
N LEU A 167 14.16 -6.24 -4.77
CA LEU A 167 15.38 -7.03 -4.72
C LEU A 167 15.43 -7.79 -3.41
N ILE A 168 15.73 -9.06 -3.50
CA ILE A 168 15.78 -9.99 -2.39
C ILE A 168 17.13 -10.71 -2.47
N PRO A 169 18.17 -10.22 -1.74
CA PRO A 169 19.45 -10.89 -1.65
C PRO A 169 19.32 -12.25 -0.96
N ASP A 170 20.41 -12.98 -0.83
CA ASP A 170 20.43 -14.22 -0.06
C ASP A 170 20.00 -13.96 1.38
N GLN A 171 18.95 -14.67 1.82
CA GLN A 171 18.35 -14.46 3.15
C GLN A 171 19.21 -15.05 4.29
N ASN A 172 20.30 -15.73 3.98
CA ASN A 172 21.24 -16.30 4.95
C ASN A 172 22.48 -15.43 5.19
N THR A 173 22.59 -14.30 4.48
CA THR A 173 23.74 -13.38 4.56
C THR A 173 23.28 -11.96 4.86
N ASN A 174 24.21 -11.15 5.38
CA ASN A 174 24.00 -9.73 5.58
C ASN A 174 24.21 -8.96 4.26
N SER A 175 23.55 -7.84 4.15
CA SER A 175 23.68 -6.94 3.01
C SER A 175 23.69 -5.48 3.45
N ASN A 176 24.34 -4.62 2.66
CA ASN A 176 24.21 -3.19 2.79
C ASN A 176 23.17 -2.71 1.78
N PHE A 177 22.10 -2.11 2.27
CA PHE A 177 21.03 -1.57 1.43
C PHE A 177 21.17 -0.05 1.29
N THR A 178 20.85 0.49 0.13
CA THR A 178 20.94 1.94 -0.09
C THR A 178 19.76 2.45 -0.92
N PHE A 179 19.20 3.56 -0.46
CA PHE A 179 18.27 4.38 -1.21
C PHE A 179 18.99 5.65 -1.64
N ARG A 180 18.89 6.03 -2.92
CA ARG A 180 19.54 7.25 -3.40
C ARG A 180 18.83 7.90 -4.58
N TYR A 181 19.04 9.19 -4.75
CA TYR A 181 18.68 9.91 -5.95
C TYR A 181 19.92 10.18 -6.78
N VAL A 182 19.90 9.80 -8.06
CA VAL A 182 21.02 9.95 -8.99
C VAL A 182 20.80 11.19 -9.84
N ASN A 183 21.43 12.31 -9.48
CA ASN A 183 21.21 13.63 -10.07
C ASN A 183 21.43 13.65 -11.59
N ASN A 184 22.49 12.99 -12.09
CA ASN A 184 22.86 13.02 -13.51
C ASN A 184 21.80 12.38 -14.43
N SER A 185 21.02 11.45 -13.91
CA SER A 185 19.96 10.75 -14.65
C SER A 185 18.55 11.05 -14.13
N ALA A 186 18.40 11.99 -13.19
CA ALA A 186 17.14 12.31 -12.53
C ALA A 186 16.35 11.03 -12.13
N SER A 187 17.05 10.09 -11.48
CA SER A 187 16.51 8.76 -11.21
C SER A 187 16.61 8.36 -9.74
N TYR A 188 15.66 7.59 -9.29
CA TYR A 188 15.61 6.98 -7.98
C TYR A 188 16.19 5.56 -8.07
N GLN A 189 17.08 5.24 -7.17
CA GLN A 189 17.75 3.94 -7.12
C GLN A 189 17.61 3.35 -5.74
N THR A 190 17.26 2.07 -5.72
CA THR A 190 17.35 1.19 -4.55
C THR A 190 18.30 0.06 -4.88
N ASP A 191 19.27 -0.19 -4.04
CA ASP A 191 20.28 -1.22 -4.30
C ASP A 191 20.70 -1.96 -3.02
N PHE A 192 21.21 -3.17 -3.20
CA PHE A 192 21.94 -3.89 -2.18
C PHE A 192 23.35 -4.21 -2.63
N LEU A 193 24.28 -4.23 -1.70
CA LEU A 193 25.63 -4.75 -1.82
C LEU A 193 25.78 -5.91 -0.83
N GLY A 194 25.99 -7.11 -1.35
CA GLY A 194 26.19 -8.31 -0.54
C GLY A 194 27.56 -8.35 0.14
N GLU A 195 27.86 -9.43 0.85
CA GLU A 195 29.14 -9.62 1.52
C GLU A 195 30.30 -9.85 0.54
N LEU A 196 31.52 -9.53 1.00
CA LEU A 196 32.73 -9.76 0.23
C LEU A 196 32.95 -11.26 -0.02
N SER A 197 32.90 -11.63 -1.27
CA SER A 197 33.10 -13.01 -1.73
C SER A 197 34.56 -13.20 -2.19
N LYS A 198 35.29 -14.06 -1.47
CA LYS A 198 36.67 -14.45 -1.87
C LYS A 198 36.60 -15.66 -2.78
N ILE A 199 36.98 -15.50 -4.03
CA ILE A 199 36.99 -16.54 -5.06
C ILE A 199 38.42 -17.10 -5.15
N PRO A 200 38.65 -18.35 -4.76
CA PRO A 200 40.00 -18.92 -4.78
C PRO A 200 40.59 -19.02 -6.22
N ALA A 201 41.90 -19.14 -6.32
CA ALA A 201 42.56 -19.45 -7.57
C ALA A 201 41.98 -20.74 -8.16
N ASN A 202 41.68 -20.73 -9.46
CA ASN A 202 41.07 -21.87 -10.19
C ASN A 202 39.72 -22.34 -9.59
N GLY A 203 39.06 -21.50 -8.79
CA GLY A 203 37.79 -21.79 -8.12
C GLY A 203 36.60 -21.05 -8.74
N GLU A 204 35.43 -21.32 -8.18
CA GLU A 204 34.19 -20.64 -8.57
C GLU A 204 33.31 -20.34 -7.35
N ILE A 205 32.39 -19.37 -7.50
CA ILE A 205 31.39 -19.04 -6.52
C ILE A 205 30.05 -18.79 -7.20
N GLU A 206 28.98 -19.13 -6.51
CA GLU A 206 27.61 -18.84 -6.92
C GLU A 206 26.90 -18.08 -5.81
N ILE A 207 26.22 -17.00 -6.17
CA ILE A 207 25.36 -16.21 -5.26
C ILE A 207 23.95 -16.20 -5.83
N VAL A 208 22.99 -16.54 -4.99
CA VAL A 208 21.57 -16.58 -5.37
C VAL A 208 20.90 -15.33 -4.84
N SER A 209 20.38 -14.53 -5.75
CA SER A 209 19.47 -13.42 -5.42
C SER A 209 18.13 -13.62 -6.13
N ARG A 210 17.12 -12.91 -5.66
CA ARG A 210 15.81 -12.91 -6.31
C ARG A 210 15.34 -11.50 -6.56
N VAL A 211 14.42 -11.35 -7.48
CA VAL A 211 13.69 -10.13 -7.69
C VAL A 211 12.23 -10.46 -7.95
N PHE A 212 11.36 -9.83 -7.19
CA PHE A 212 9.94 -9.84 -7.46
C PHE A 212 9.59 -8.61 -8.31
N SER A 213 8.88 -8.79 -9.41
CA SER A 213 8.40 -7.68 -10.24
C SER A 213 7.00 -7.97 -10.70
N GLY A 214 6.01 -7.65 -9.87
CA GLY A 214 4.64 -8.07 -10.12
C GLY A 214 3.59 -7.35 -9.28
N ALA A 215 2.38 -7.91 -9.33
CA ALA A 215 1.23 -7.45 -8.57
C ALA A 215 1.33 -7.87 -7.10
N LYS A 216 1.06 -6.93 -6.19
CA LYS A 216 1.07 -7.17 -4.74
C LYS A 216 -0.18 -7.92 -4.28
N LYS A 217 -0.25 -9.22 -4.54
CA LYS A 217 -1.31 -10.10 -4.04
C LYS A 217 -0.91 -10.67 -2.68
N LEU A 218 -1.71 -10.43 -1.64
CA LEU A 218 -1.35 -10.83 -0.28
C LEU A 218 -1.03 -12.31 -0.15
N ASN A 219 -1.92 -13.19 -0.62
CA ASN A 219 -1.71 -14.63 -0.53
C ASN A 219 -0.43 -15.11 -1.25
N LEU A 220 0.00 -14.39 -2.30
CA LEU A 220 1.23 -14.69 -3.03
C LEU A 220 2.46 -14.23 -2.24
N LEU A 221 2.40 -13.05 -1.65
CA LEU A 221 3.51 -12.50 -0.84
C LEU A 221 3.72 -13.35 0.42
N ASP A 222 2.64 -13.74 1.13
CA ASP A 222 2.70 -14.67 2.26
C ASP A 222 3.33 -16.02 1.86
N LYS A 223 2.93 -16.58 0.71
CA LYS A 223 3.51 -17.81 0.20
C LYS A 223 5.02 -17.68 -0.05
N TYR A 224 5.47 -16.58 -0.66
CA TYR A 224 6.89 -16.35 -0.87
C TYR A 224 7.65 -16.10 0.45
N GLU A 225 7.02 -15.46 1.42
CA GLU A 225 7.59 -15.31 2.76
C GLU A 225 7.85 -16.67 3.40
N GLU A 226 6.89 -17.59 3.34
CA GLU A 226 7.02 -18.96 3.89
C GLU A 226 8.00 -19.81 3.11
N ASP A 227 7.83 -19.93 1.78
CA ASP A 227 8.58 -20.84 0.92
C ASP A 227 10.04 -20.42 0.74
N LEU A 228 10.30 -19.12 0.63
CA LEU A 228 11.62 -18.55 0.34
C LEU A 228 12.29 -17.90 1.54
N LYS A 229 11.62 -17.93 2.72
CA LYS A 229 12.09 -17.33 3.99
C LYS A 229 12.39 -15.83 3.88
N ILE A 230 11.62 -15.11 3.06
CA ILE A 230 11.75 -13.66 2.89
C ILE A 230 11.07 -12.99 4.09
N LYS A 231 11.83 -12.29 4.93
CA LYS A 231 11.30 -11.68 6.17
C LYS A 231 10.26 -10.60 5.86
N ASN A 232 9.04 -10.75 6.42
CA ASN A 232 7.96 -9.74 6.38
C ASN A 232 7.69 -9.23 4.94
N PHE A 233 7.57 -10.14 3.99
CA PHE A 233 7.35 -9.76 2.59
C PHE A 233 5.94 -9.24 2.33
N ASP A 234 4.99 -9.59 3.18
CA ASP A 234 3.62 -9.07 3.19
C ASP A 234 3.57 -7.55 3.45
N LEU A 235 4.57 -6.98 4.17
CA LEU A 235 4.68 -5.54 4.41
C LEU A 235 4.92 -4.71 3.12
N ALA A 236 5.14 -5.36 1.98
CA ALA A 236 5.07 -4.71 0.67
C ALA A 236 3.69 -4.12 0.36
N ILE A 237 2.64 -4.63 1.02
CA ILE A 237 1.31 -4.05 1.01
C ILE A 237 1.20 -3.11 2.20
N ASP A 238 0.88 -1.85 1.94
CA ASP A 238 0.71 -0.84 2.97
C ASP A 238 -0.60 -1.06 3.75
N PHE A 239 -0.55 -1.84 4.82
CA PHE A 239 -1.69 -2.08 5.70
C PHE A 239 -1.99 -0.92 6.66
N GLY A 240 -1.09 0.06 6.76
CA GLY A 240 -1.22 1.20 7.66
C GLY A 240 -1.09 0.84 9.15
N TRP A 241 -1.42 1.80 10.01
CA TRP A 241 -1.22 1.69 11.46
C TRP A 241 -2.04 0.58 12.13
N PHE A 242 -3.16 0.18 11.53
CA PHE A 242 -4.02 -0.87 12.06
C PHE A 242 -3.76 -2.24 11.41
N TYR A 243 -2.48 -2.56 11.15
CA TYR A 243 -2.07 -3.83 10.54
C TYR A 243 -2.78 -5.07 11.14
N PHE A 244 -2.83 -5.14 12.49
CA PHE A 244 -3.46 -6.23 13.23
C PHE A 244 -4.96 -6.41 12.94
N LEU A 245 -5.61 -5.38 12.38
CA LEU A 245 -7.01 -5.40 11.99
C LEU A 245 -7.15 -5.47 10.46
N THR A 246 -6.32 -4.76 9.73
CA THR A 246 -6.36 -4.64 8.26
C THR A 246 -6.05 -5.99 7.58
N LYS A 247 -5.00 -6.68 8.02
CA LYS A 247 -4.62 -8.00 7.44
C LYS A 247 -5.70 -9.07 7.66
N PRO A 248 -6.31 -9.26 8.85
CA PRO A 248 -7.46 -10.14 9.03
C PRO A 248 -8.68 -9.77 8.18
N PHE A 249 -8.98 -8.49 8.00
CA PHE A 249 -10.07 -8.08 7.10
C PHE A 249 -9.80 -8.44 5.64
N PHE A 250 -8.56 -8.36 5.21
CA PHE A 250 -8.17 -8.77 3.86
C PHE A 250 -8.47 -10.27 3.64
N TYR A 251 -8.04 -11.12 4.58
CA TYR A 251 -8.35 -12.57 4.50
C TYR A 251 -9.85 -12.85 4.58
N ALA A 252 -10.58 -12.14 5.45
CA ALA A 252 -12.02 -12.31 5.58
C ALA A 252 -12.75 -11.94 4.26
N LEU A 253 -12.34 -10.85 3.60
CA LEU A 253 -12.89 -10.45 2.30
C LEU A 253 -12.55 -11.45 1.21
N SER A 254 -11.30 -11.93 1.15
CA SER A 254 -10.87 -12.94 0.18
C SER A 254 -11.63 -14.26 0.38
N TRP A 255 -11.80 -14.70 1.62
CA TRP A 255 -12.58 -15.88 1.97
C TRP A 255 -14.05 -15.72 1.58
N ALA A 256 -14.67 -14.58 1.91
CA ALA A 256 -16.05 -14.30 1.56
C ALA A 256 -16.23 -14.23 0.03
N ASN A 257 -15.28 -13.64 -0.71
CA ASN A 257 -15.30 -13.63 -2.16
C ASN A 257 -15.20 -15.03 -2.77
N ASN A 258 -14.37 -15.91 -2.21
CA ASN A 258 -14.25 -17.29 -2.68
C ASN A 258 -15.58 -18.08 -2.54
N ILE A 259 -16.41 -17.74 -1.54
CA ILE A 259 -17.73 -18.36 -1.34
C ILE A 259 -18.80 -17.70 -2.22
N LEU A 260 -18.82 -16.37 -2.27
CA LEU A 260 -19.89 -15.61 -2.91
C LEU A 260 -19.64 -15.34 -4.40
N GLY A 261 -18.40 -15.52 -4.87
CA GLY A 261 -18.01 -15.26 -6.25
C GLY A 261 -18.07 -13.78 -6.68
N ASN A 262 -18.23 -12.85 -5.71
CA ASN A 262 -18.37 -11.42 -5.99
C ASN A 262 -17.82 -10.58 -4.83
N PHE A 263 -16.82 -9.74 -5.10
CA PHE A 263 -16.19 -8.91 -4.07
C PHE A 263 -17.16 -7.88 -3.47
N GLY A 264 -18.06 -7.31 -4.24
CA GLY A 264 -19.06 -6.38 -3.71
C GLY A 264 -20.00 -7.06 -2.70
N LEU A 265 -20.44 -8.29 -2.97
CA LEU A 265 -21.20 -9.10 -2.01
C LEU A 265 -20.36 -9.46 -0.78
N ALA A 266 -19.08 -9.76 -0.96
CA ALA A 266 -18.16 -10.01 0.15
C ALA A 266 -18.04 -8.80 1.08
N ILE A 267 -17.90 -7.60 0.52
CA ILE A 267 -17.89 -6.34 1.29
C ILE A 267 -19.17 -6.17 2.11
N LEU A 268 -20.34 -6.39 1.48
CA LEU A 268 -21.63 -6.29 2.17
C LEU A 268 -21.75 -7.33 3.28
N ALA A 269 -21.38 -8.59 3.01
CA ALA A 269 -21.43 -9.67 3.99
C ALA A 269 -20.53 -9.38 5.22
N ILE A 270 -19.27 -8.99 5.00
CA ILE A 270 -18.36 -8.61 6.09
C ILE A 270 -18.89 -7.40 6.85
N THR A 271 -19.48 -6.42 6.17
CA THR A 271 -20.10 -5.26 6.82
C THR A 271 -21.25 -5.69 7.74
N VAL A 272 -22.11 -6.62 7.30
CA VAL A 272 -23.19 -7.18 8.13
C VAL A 272 -22.62 -7.91 9.35
N VAL A 273 -21.60 -8.76 9.16
CA VAL A 273 -20.93 -9.48 10.27
C VAL A 273 -20.37 -8.50 11.30
N VAL A 274 -19.65 -7.47 10.86
CA VAL A 274 -19.11 -6.42 11.74
C VAL A 274 -20.25 -5.71 12.50
N LYS A 275 -21.35 -5.37 11.84
CA LYS A 275 -22.52 -4.74 12.50
C LYS A 275 -23.18 -5.66 13.53
N ILE A 276 -23.25 -6.96 13.27
CA ILE A 276 -23.76 -7.94 14.24
C ILE A 276 -22.85 -8.02 15.47
N ILE A 277 -21.53 -8.07 15.27
CA ILE A 277 -20.56 -8.11 16.38
C ILE A 277 -20.70 -6.85 17.27
N PHE A 278 -20.86 -5.67 16.66
CA PHE A 278 -21.00 -4.41 17.40
C PHE A 278 -22.43 -4.09 17.85
N PHE A 279 -23.41 -4.91 17.48
CA PHE A 279 -24.82 -4.67 17.84
C PHE A 279 -25.06 -4.52 19.35
N PRO A 280 -24.49 -5.35 20.26
CA PRO A 280 -24.69 -5.16 21.71
C PRO A 280 -24.20 -3.80 22.19
N LEU A 281 -23.05 -3.33 21.68
CA LEU A 281 -22.49 -2.01 22.02
C LEU A 281 -23.38 -0.88 21.50
N ALA A 282 -23.81 -0.97 20.24
CA ALA A 282 -24.73 -0.01 19.64
C ALA A 282 -26.07 0.08 20.41
N ASN A 283 -26.66 -1.07 20.75
CA ASN A 283 -27.92 -1.13 21.52
C ASN A 283 -27.78 -0.46 22.90
N LYS A 284 -26.66 -0.69 23.61
CA LYS A 284 -26.39 -0.04 24.89
C LYS A 284 -26.26 1.48 24.74
N SER A 285 -25.61 1.94 23.68
CA SER A 285 -25.46 3.35 23.34
C SER A 285 -26.82 3.99 23.03
N TYR A 286 -27.67 3.38 22.16
CA TYR A 286 -28.99 3.89 21.84
C TYR A 286 -29.89 3.96 23.07
N LYS A 287 -29.86 2.98 23.97
CA LYS A 287 -30.58 3.01 25.25
C LYS A 287 -30.12 4.18 26.13
N SER A 288 -28.80 4.46 26.18
CA SER A 288 -28.27 5.62 26.93
C SER A 288 -28.71 6.94 26.32
N MET A 289 -28.67 7.06 24.98
CA MET A 289 -29.15 8.27 24.29
C MET A 289 -30.65 8.48 24.48
N ALA A 290 -31.46 7.43 24.46
CA ALA A 290 -32.88 7.52 24.71
C ALA A 290 -33.19 8.06 26.14
N ARG A 291 -32.45 7.57 27.16
CA ARG A 291 -32.55 8.10 28.52
C ARG A 291 -32.12 9.57 28.59
N MET A 292 -31.06 9.97 27.89
CA MET A 292 -30.65 11.38 27.81
C MET A 292 -31.75 12.29 27.23
N ARG A 293 -32.49 11.82 26.23
CA ARG A 293 -33.64 12.59 25.70
C ARG A 293 -34.68 12.93 26.75
N VAL A 294 -34.98 11.99 27.64
CA VAL A 294 -35.96 12.21 28.75
C VAL A 294 -35.45 13.28 29.72
N LEU A 295 -34.14 13.45 29.86
CA LEU A 295 -33.53 14.46 30.73
C LEU A 295 -33.43 15.85 30.09
N THR A 296 -33.68 15.99 28.80
CA THR A 296 -33.56 17.27 28.07
C THR A 296 -34.32 18.43 28.75
N PRO A 297 -35.59 18.28 29.20
CA PRO A 297 -36.29 19.38 29.87
C PRO A 297 -35.66 19.77 31.22
N GLN A 298 -35.14 18.81 31.98
CA GLN A 298 -34.43 19.11 33.24
C GLN A 298 -33.08 19.82 32.97
N LEU A 299 -32.40 19.47 31.91
CA LEU A 299 -31.18 20.16 31.49
C LEU A 299 -31.46 21.59 31.04
N GLN A 300 -32.59 21.84 30.37
CA GLN A 300 -33.02 23.19 30.03
C GLN A 300 -33.29 24.04 31.27
N GLN A 301 -34.03 23.52 32.24
CA GLN A 301 -34.29 24.21 33.51
C GLN A 301 -32.98 24.53 34.28
N LEU A 302 -31.99 23.62 34.27
CA LEU A 302 -30.68 23.88 34.88
C LEU A 302 -29.93 25.01 34.14
N ARG A 303 -30.02 25.09 32.84
CA ARG A 303 -29.46 26.18 32.05
C ARG A 303 -30.11 27.52 32.33
N GLU A 304 -31.40 27.59 32.35
CA GLU A 304 -32.13 28.81 32.69
C GLU A 304 -31.81 29.30 34.08
N ARG A 305 -31.59 28.36 35.03
CA ARG A 305 -31.30 28.66 36.43
C ARG A 305 -29.84 29.09 36.68
N PHE A 306 -28.89 28.50 35.99
CA PHE A 306 -27.46 28.66 36.23
C PHE A 306 -26.67 29.15 35.00
N GLY A 307 -27.34 29.67 33.97
CA GLY A 307 -26.72 30.04 32.68
C GLY A 307 -25.56 31.03 32.79
N ASN A 308 -25.55 31.87 33.80
CA ASN A 308 -24.50 32.85 34.06
C ASN A 308 -23.32 32.27 34.86
N ASP A 309 -23.47 31.09 35.50
CA ASP A 309 -22.44 30.40 36.25
C ASP A 309 -22.17 29.05 35.62
N ARG A 310 -21.23 29.03 34.64
CA ARG A 310 -20.85 27.82 33.88
C ARG A 310 -20.32 26.71 34.79
N GLN A 311 -19.59 27.05 35.86
CA GLN A 311 -19.00 26.08 36.73
C GLN A 311 -20.06 25.35 37.56
N LYS A 312 -21.00 26.11 38.12
CA LYS A 312 -22.13 25.55 38.89
C LYS A 312 -23.09 24.77 38.02
N MET A 313 -23.35 25.29 36.81
CA MET A 313 -24.15 24.57 35.79
C MET A 313 -23.56 23.21 35.44
N ASN A 314 -22.24 23.13 35.19
CA ASN A 314 -21.58 21.85 34.89
C ASN A 314 -21.61 20.88 36.08
N MET A 315 -21.42 21.35 37.31
CA MET A 315 -21.52 20.52 38.51
C MET A 315 -22.93 19.92 38.66
N GLU A 316 -23.96 20.73 38.51
CA GLU A 316 -25.39 20.30 38.63
C GLU A 316 -25.76 19.35 37.48
N MET A 317 -25.29 19.59 36.24
CA MET A 317 -25.48 18.66 35.12
C MET A 317 -24.83 17.30 35.41
N MET A 318 -23.59 17.29 35.90
CA MET A 318 -22.91 16.04 36.28
C MET A 318 -23.60 15.32 37.44
N ALA A 319 -24.12 16.06 38.43
CA ALA A 319 -24.92 15.51 39.53
C ALA A 319 -26.22 14.89 39.01
N LEU A 320 -26.93 15.55 38.08
CA LEU A 320 -28.12 15.03 37.40
C LEU A 320 -27.81 13.72 36.66
N TYR A 321 -26.76 13.68 35.87
CA TYR A 321 -26.36 12.47 35.14
C TYR A 321 -26.04 11.31 36.09
N LYS A 322 -25.33 11.57 37.20
CA LYS A 322 -25.06 10.57 38.22
C LYS A 322 -26.34 10.05 38.89
N ARG A 323 -27.26 10.95 39.27
CA ARG A 323 -28.53 10.61 39.90
C ARG A 323 -29.37 9.72 39.00
N GLU A 324 -29.46 10.06 37.73
CA GLU A 324 -30.27 9.32 36.75
C GLU A 324 -29.54 8.12 36.13
N LYS A 325 -28.28 7.84 36.58
CA LYS A 325 -27.44 6.74 36.11
C LYS A 325 -27.27 6.74 34.57
N VAL A 326 -27.13 7.92 33.97
CA VAL A 326 -26.92 8.12 32.55
C VAL A 326 -25.49 8.59 32.30
N ASN A 327 -24.80 7.91 31.42
CA ASN A 327 -23.41 8.30 31.02
C ASN A 327 -23.51 9.05 29.68
N PRO A 328 -23.18 10.35 29.62
CA PRO A 328 -23.22 11.12 28.38
C PRO A 328 -22.18 10.62 27.33
N ALA A 329 -21.05 10.05 27.79
CA ALA A 329 -20.03 9.49 26.90
C ALA A 329 -20.46 8.15 26.26
N ALA A 330 -21.52 7.48 26.77
CA ALA A 330 -21.97 6.22 26.20
C ALA A 330 -22.50 6.37 24.76
N GLY A 331 -22.98 7.58 24.40
CA GLY A 331 -23.46 7.88 23.04
C GLY A 331 -22.39 7.89 21.97
N CYS A 332 -21.18 8.33 22.31
CA CYS A 332 -20.06 8.41 21.35
C CYS A 332 -19.22 7.13 21.29
N LEU A 333 -19.35 6.21 22.25
CA LEU A 333 -18.53 5.01 22.35
C LEU A 333 -18.57 4.12 21.09
N PRO A 334 -19.72 3.87 20.43
CA PRO A 334 -19.75 3.10 19.18
C PRO A 334 -18.95 3.75 18.07
N ILE A 335 -18.94 5.08 17.99
CA ILE A 335 -18.17 5.82 16.98
C ILE A 335 -16.68 5.62 17.22
N LEU A 336 -16.18 5.73 18.45
CA LEU A 336 -14.78 5.55 18.79
C LEU A 336 -14.27 4.15 18.45
N VAL A 337 -15.07 3.12 18.70
CA VAL A 337 -14.72 1.74 18.36
C VAL A 337 -14.85 1.48 16.85
N GLN A 338 -15.79 2.16 16.18
CA GLN A 338 -16.01 2.01 14.74
C GLN A 338 -14.90 2.66 13.90
N ILE A 339 -14.23 3.71 14.38
CA ILE A 339 -13.19 4.43 13.63
C ILE A 339 -12.05 3.50 13.16
N PRO A 340 -11.38 2.72 14.04
CA PRO A 340 -10.33 1.79 13.62
C PRO A 340 -10.83 0.74 12.60
N VAL A 341 -12.05 0.23 12.77
CA VAL A 341 -12.67 -0.73 11.87
C VAL A 341 -12.92 -0.12 10.49
N PHE A 342 -13.44 1.12 10.48
CA PHE A 342 -13.66 1.86 9.24
C PHE A 342 -12.35 2.11 8.50
N PHE A 343 -11.31 2.59 9.19
CA PHE A 343 -10.00 2.81 8.59
C PHE A 343 -9.37 1.52 8.07
N ALA A 344 -9.47 0.41 8.82
CA ALA A 344 -8.95 -0.86 8.38
C ALA A 344 -9.66 -1.37 7.12
N LEU A 345 -11.00 -1.35 7.10
CA LEU A 345 -11.78 -1.76 5.93
C LEU A 345 -11.50 -0.86 4.72
N TYR A 346 -11.50 0.47 4.94
CA TYR A 346 -11.16 1.44 3.91
C TYR A 346 -9.77 1.16 3.31
N LYS A 347 -8.77 0.94 4.18
CA LYS A 347 -7.40 0.65 3.75
C LYS A 347 -7.34 -0.61 2.90
N VAL A 348 -7.99 -1.71 3.33
CA VAL A 348 -8.06 -2.96 2.53
C VAL A 348 -8.66 -2.70 1.17
N LEU A 349 -9.81 -2.03 1.09
CA LEU A 349 -10.48 -1.76 -0.19
C LEU A 349 -9.62 -0.89 -1.12
N PHE A 350 -8.85 0.03 -0.54
CA PHE A 350 -8.03 0.96 -1.31
C PHE A 350 -6.75 0.34 -1.86
N VAL A 351 -6.07 -0.52 -1.07
CA VAL A 351 -4.76 -1.09 -1.46
C VAL A 351 -4.85 -2.43 -2.17
N SER A 352 -5.99 -3.13 -2.07
CA SER A 352 -6.17 -4.46 -2.63
C SER A 352 -6.23 -4.44 -4.16
N ILE A 353 -5.33 -5.15 -4.81
CA ILE A 353 -5.37 -5.33 -6.27
C ILE A 353 -6.55 -6.21 -6.70
N GLU A 354 -7.04 -7.04 -5.80
CA GLU A 354 -8.17 -7.96 -6.05
C GLU A 354 -9.48 -7.20 -6.33
N MET A 355 -9.58 -5.93 -5.88
CA MET A 355 -10.72 -5.06 -6.18
C MET A 355 -10.65 -4.47 -7.59
N ARG A 356 -9.46 -4.47 -8.19
CA ARG A 356 -9.24 -3.89 -9.51
C ARG A 356 -9.87 -4.75 -10.58
N GLN A 357 -10.73 -4.13 -11.40
CA GLN A 357 -11.50 -4.79 -12.46
C GLN A 357 -12.47 -5.87 -11.94
N ALA A 358 -12.75 -5.88 -10.62
CA ALA A 358 -13.74 -6.77 -10.04
C ALA A 358 -15.16 -6.19 -10.25
N PRO A 359 -16.09 -6.92 -10.88
CA PRO A 359 -17.45 -6.45 -11.11
C PRO A 359 -18.31 -6.58 -9.84
N PHE A 360 -19.32 -5.71 -9.75
CA PHE A 360 -20.45 -5.85 -8.85
C PHE A 360 -21.74 -6.10 -9.64
N PHE A 361 -22.80 -5.37 -9.36
CA PHE A 361 -24.08 -5.43 -10.10
C PHE A 361 -24.38 -4.14 -10.84
N GLY A 362 -25.27 -4.24 -11.84
CA GLY A 362 -25.77 -3.11 -12.60
C GLY A 362 -24.65 -2.42 -13.40
N TRP A 363 -24.46 -1.14 -13.15
CA TRP A 363 -23.46 -0.32 -13.85
C TRP A 363 -22.05 -0.41 -13.27
N ILE A 364 -21.88 -0.97 -12.07
CA ILE A 364 -20.57 -1.12 -11.42
C ILE A 364 -19.84 -2.31 -12.04
N LYS A 365 -19.00 -2.06 -13.04
CA LYS A 365 -18.21 -3.07 -13.74
C LYS A 365 -16.82 -3.26 -13.12
N ASP A 366 -16.33 -2.26 -12.41
CA ASP A 366 -15.01 -2.24 -11.76
C ASP A 366 -15.13 -1.51 -10.42
N LEU A 367 -14.90 -2.24 -9.31
CA LEU A 367 -14.96 -1.68 -7.96
C LEU A 367 -13.83 -0.68 -7.66
N SER A 368 -12.79 -0.63 -8.49
CA SER A 368 -11.66 0.30 -8.37
C SER A 368 -11.77 1.53 -9.24
N ALA A 369 -12.73 1.55 -10.17
CA ALA A 369 -12.96 2.68 -11.07
C ALA A 369 -13.91 3.72 -10.44
N LEU A 370 -13.85 4.94 -10.95
CA LEU A 370 -14.83 5.97 -10.60
C LEU A 370 -16.23 5.54 -11.04
N ASP A 371 -17.23 5.92 -10.25
CA ASP A 371 -18.64 5.66 -10.59
C ASP A 371 -18.99 6.43 -11.87
N PRO A 372 -19.43 5.74 -12.94
CA PRO A 372 -19.80 6.41 -14.19
C PRO A 372 -21.09 7.21 -14.06
N THR A 373 -21.86 7.00 -12.99
CA THR A 373 -23.07 7.81 -12.72
C THR A 373 -22.67 9.17 -12.15
N SER A 374 -23.23 10.23 -12.67
CA SER A 374 -23.06 11.59 -12.17
C SER A 374 -24.37 12.35 -12.27
N ILE A 375 -24.56 13.31 -11.37
CA ILE A 375 -25.69 14.24 -11.45
C ILE A 375 -25.69 14.95 -12.82
N PHE A 376 -24.51 15.29 -13.32
CA PHE A 376 -24.33 16.07 -14.55
C PHE A 376 -24.68 15.30 -15.84
N ASN A 377 -24.60 13.96 -15.83
CA ASN A 377 -25.06 13.13 -16.96
C ASN A 377 -26.39 12.43 -16.65
N LEU A 378 -27.17 12.97 -15.71
CA LEU A 378 -28.44 12.40 -15.23
C LEU A 378 -28.30 10.91 -14.84
N PHE A 379 -27.25 10.60 -14.09
CA PHE A 379 -26.93 9.26 -13.61
C PHE A 379 -26.68 8.24 -14.74
N GLY A 380 -26.07 8.70 -15.84
CA GLY A 380 -25.75 7.85 -16.99
C GLY A 380 -26.85 7.75 -18.05
N LEU A 381 -27.95 8.51 -17.93
CA LEU A 381 -28.98 8.60 -18.96
C LEU A 381 -28.51 9.39 -20.18
N LEU A 382 -27.59 10.33 -20.01
CA LEU A 382 -27.01 11.09 -21.11
C LEU A 382 -25.68 10.46 -21.54
N PRO A 383 -25.44 10.21 -22.85
CA PRO A 383 -24.32 9.45 -23.37
C PRO A 383 -23.02 10.29 -23.51
N TYR A 384 -22.65 11.07 -22.50
CA TYR A 384 -21.38 11.79 -22.49
C TYR A 384 -20.61 11.55 -21.18
N SER A 385 -19.28 11.57 -21.29
CA SER A 385 -18.40 11.45 -20.12
C SER A 385 -18.34 12.76 -19.33
N THR A 386 -18.24 12.63 -18.03
CA THR A 386 -18.07 13.75 -17.09
C THR A 386 -16.60 13.96 -16.68
N ASP A 387 -15.65 13.34 -17.37
CA ASP A 387 -14.20 13.39 -17.07
C ASP A 387 -13.59 14.82 -17.15
N PHE A 388 -14.31 15.76 -17.79
CA PHE A 388 -13.91 17.17 -17.83
C PHE A 388 -14.17 17.90 -16.49
N LEU A 389 -14.98 17.33 -15.60
CA LEU A 389 -15.27 17.92 -14.30
C LEU A 389 -14.21 17.52 -13.26
N PRO A 390 -13.88 18.41 -12.32
CA PRO A 390 -13.11 18.04 -11.15
C PRO A 390 -13.77 16.89 -10.38
N ASP A 391 -12.97 15.95 -9.84
CA ASP A 391 -13.45 14.74 -9.17
C ASP A 391 -14.45 15.04 -8.02
N PHE A 392 -14.28 16.14 -7.29
CA PHE A 392 -15.16 16.52 -6.19
C PHE A 392 -16.57 16.96 -6.64
N LEU A 393 -16.76 17.32 -7.92
CA LEU A 393 -18.05 17.64 -8.50
C LEU A 393 -18.73 16.42 -9.14
N ASN A 394 -17.95 15.39 -9.44
CA ASN A 394 -18.45 14.18 -10.10
C ASN A 394 -19.13 13.24 -9.09
N LEU A 395 -20.21 13.71 -8.47
CA LEU A 395 -20.96 12.95 -7.47
C LEU A 395 -21.88 11.94 -8.12
N GLY A 396 -21.61 10.66 -7.87
CA GLY A 396 -22.45 9.55 -8.26
C GLY A 396 -23.67 9.36 -7.36
N ILE A 397 -24.48 8.35 -7.66
CA ILE A 397 -25.70 8.06 -6.91
C ILE A 397 -25.44 7.62 -5.47
N TRP A 398 -24.37 6.87 -5.21
CA TRP A 398 -24.04 6.33 -3.89
C TRP A 398 -23.67 7.41 -2.85
N PRO A 399 -22.83 8.40 -3.14
CA PRO A 399 -22.59 9.53 -2.25
C PRO A 399 -23.85 10.30 -1.90
N LEU A 400 -24.79 10.47 -2.86
CA LEU A 400 -26.06 11.15 -2.62
C LEU A 400 -26.97 10.34 -1.67
N LEU A 401 -27.09 9.03 -1.90
CA LEU A 401 -27.84 8.14 -1.02
C LEU A 401 -27.24 8.12 0.41
N MET A 402 -25.91 8.12 0.50
CA MET A 402 -25.22 8.22 1.78
C MET A 402 -25.57 9.55 2.48
N GLY A 403 -25.49 10.68 1.79
CA GLY A 403 -25.86 11.99 2.32
C GLY A 403 -27.31 12.02 2.81
N ALA A 404 -28.24 11.50 2.00
CA ALA A 404 -29.67 11.42 2.37
C ALA A 404 -29.89 10.58 3.62
N THR A 405 -29.26 9.40 3.72
CA THR A 405 -29.35 8.54 4.90
C THR A 405 -28.71 9.17 6.14
N MET A 406 -27.61 9.90 6.00
CA MET A 406 -26.98 10.65 7.09
C MET A 406 -27.89 11.75 7.61
N VAL A 407 -28.54 12.52 6.72
CA VAL A 407 -29.53 13.54 7.12
C VAL A 407 -30.72 12.90 7.87
N LEU A 408 -31.22 11.77 7.36
CA LEU A 408 -32.30 11.03 8.03
C LEU A 408 -31.87 10.56 9.43
N GLN A 409 -30.66 9.97 9.54
CA GLN A 409 -30.10 9.54 10.82
C GLN A 409 -29.91 10.69 11.78
N GLN A 410 -29.45 11.86 11.31
CA GLN A 410 -29.30 13.05 12.15
C GLN A 410 -30.63 13.56 12.69
N ARG A 411 -31.74 13.49 11.91
CA ARG A 411 -33.09 13.84 12.39
C ARG A 411 -33.59 12.89 13.47
N LEU A 412 -33.17 11.63 13.45
CA LEU A 412 -33.51 10.63 14.45
C LEU A 412 -32.68 10.77 15.73
N ASN A 413 -31.53 11.40 15.68
CA ASN A 413 -30.69 11.64 16.85
C ASN A 413 -31.25 12.75 17.75
N PRO A 414 -31.03 12.71 19.08
CA PRO A 414 -31.38 13.79 19.98
C PRO A 414 -30.62 15.05 19.57
N LYS A 415 -31.36 16.19 19.57
CA LYS A 415 -30.68 17.48 19.35
C LYS A 415 -29.67 17.71 20.46
N PRO A 416 -28.42 18.14 20.12
CA PRO A 416 -27.43 18.46 21.14
C PRO A 416 -27.97 19.54 22.08
N PRO A 417 -27.68 19.46 23.37
CA PRO A 417 -28.12 20.46 24.31
C PRO A 417 -27.43 21.83 24.16
N ASP A 418 -26.38 21.95 23.35
CA ASP A 418 -25.64 23.20 23.13
C ASP A 418 -26.11 23.96 21.90
N LEU A 419 -26.65 25.18 22.12
CA LEU A 419 -27.02 26.14 21.08
C LEU A 419 -25.78 26.58 20.20
N SER A 420 -24.54 26.46 20.70
CA SER A 420 -23.36 26.80 19.94
C SER A 420 -23.12 25.89 18.72
N LEU A 421 -23.65 24.68 18.71
CA LEU A 421 -23.59 23.77 17.58
C LEU A 421 -24.78 23.90 16.61
N ILE A 422 -25.85 24.59 17.00
CA ILE A 422 -27.03 24.81 16.15
C ILE A 422 -26.70 25.83 15.04
N HIS A 423 -25.83 26.80 15.30
CA HIS A 423 -25.45 27.80 14.31
C HIS A 423 -24.59 27.25 13.15
N ILE A 424 -24.08 26.01 13.29
CA ILE A 424 -23.35 25.34 12.20
C ILE A 424 -24.30 24.65 11.21
N SER A 425 -25.54 24.38 11.63
CA SER A 425 -26.53 23.66 10.82
C SER A 425 -27.74 24.49 10.35
N GLU A 426 -27.86 25.75 10.76
CA GLU A 426 -28.81 26.67 10.14
C GLU A 426 -28.17 27.33 8.90
N PRO A 427 -28.76 27.15 7.70
CA PRO A 427 -28.40 28.01 6.58
C PRO A 427 -28.69 29.45 7.00
N THR A 428 -27.69 30.32 6.90
CA THR A 428 -27.87 31.77 7.03
C THR A 428 -29.10 32.18 6.23
N ARG A 429 -30.19 32.50 6.91
CA ARG A 429 -31.27 33.28 6.30
C ARG A 429 -30.64 34.60 5.89
N LEU A 430 -30.37 34.74 4.62
CA LEU A 430 -30.24 36.05 4.02
C LEU A 430 -31.58 36.73 4.15
N GLU A 431 -31.72 37.60 5.14
CA GLU A 431 -32.82 38.56 5.16
C GLU A 431 -32.59 39.61 4.05
N PRO A 432 -33.63 40.06 3.38
CA PRO A 432 -33.56 40.92 2.19
C PRO A 432 -32.98 42.33 2.46
#